data_1db2b16119ab7d1bfbd920f916142b28
#
_entry.id   1db2b16119ab7d1bfbd920f916142b28
#
_cell.length_a   1.000
_cell.length_b   1.000
_cell.length_c   1.000
_cell.angle_alpha   90.00
_cell.angle_beta   90.00
_cell.angle_gamma   90.00
#
_symmetry.space_group_name_H-M   'P 1'
#
loop_
_entity.id
_entity.type
_entity.pdbx_description
1 polymer ?
#
loop_
_entity_poly.entity_id
_entity_poly.type
_entity_poly.pdbx_seq_one_letter_code
_entity_poly.pdbx_strand_id
1 'polypeptide(L)'
;NASRTSLMSLDSFQWDERLCDLFGVPMECLPEIRPSTGPFGEHRGVPVTASLVDQQAALFGHGCANVGDVKITFGTGAFALAIAGGERVHGSRFGIVPAVAWQQLRDKPHFALEGGVYNAASAVNWAKQLGLFTDYAEISAFEKDPAILRDLAFVPALSGLACPHWDRS
;
A
#
# COMPACT_ATOMS: atom_id res chain seq x y z
N ASN A 1 -3.14 -10.86 1.80
CA ASN A 1 -2.12 -10.91 2.86
C ASN A 1 -0.80 -11.49 2.34
N ALA A 2 -0.80 -12.68 1.74
CA ALA A 2 0.42 -13.37 1.31
C ALA A 2 1.29 -12.51 0.36
N SER A 3 0.70 -11.80 -0.61
CA SER A 3 1.44 -10.93 -1.53
C SER A 3 2.16 -9.75 -0.87
N ARG A 4 1.86 -9.47 0.42
CA ARG A 4 2.51 -8.40 1.17
C ARG A 4 3.69 -8.87 2.02
N THR A 5 3.96 -10.17 2.03
CA THR A 5 5.06 -10.75 2.80
C THR A 5 6.42 -10.68 2.09
N SER A 6 6.44 -10.38 0.79
CA SER A 6 7.60 -10.53 -0.11
C SER A 6 8.06 -11.98 -0.29
N LEU A 7 7.24 -12.97 0.11
CA LEU A 7 7.57 -14.39 0.00
C LEU A 7 6.73 -15.14 -1.04
N MET A 8 5.61 -14.53 -1.49
CA MET A 8 4.71 -15.13 -2.46
C MET A 8 5.07 -14.70 -3.89
N SER A 9 5.17 -15.66 -4.79
CA SER A 9 5.27 -15.40 -6.23
C SER A 9 3.92 -14.90 -6.76
N LEU A 10 3.92 -13.73 -7.42
CA LEU A 10 2.71 -13.20 -8.07
C LEU A 10 2.35 -13.95 -9.37
N ASP A 11 3.22 -14.82 -9.88
CA ASP A 11 2.95 -15.64 -11.07
C ASP A 11 2.25 -16.94 -10.71
N SER A 12 2.78 -17.65 -9.70
CA SER A 12 2.26 -18.96 -9.31
C SER A 12 1.20 -18.89 -8.21
N PHE A 13 1.08 -17.77 -7.49
CA PHE A 13 0.29 -17.63 -6.26
C PHE A 13 0.67 -18.65 -5.19
N GLN A 14 1.94 -19.07 -5.19
CA GLN A 14 2.50 -19.97 -4.19
C GLN A 14 3.65 -19.27 -3.45
N TRP A 15 4.01 -19.81 -2.29
CA TRP A 15 5.26 -19.40 -1.64
C TRP A 15 6.44 -19.69 -2.55
N ASP A 16 7.36 -18.75 -2.65
CA ASP A 16 8.57 -18.88 -3.48
C ASP A 16 9.73 -19.33 -2.59
N GLU A 17 10.24 -20.53 -2.83
CA GLU A 17 11.31 -21.15 -2.06
C GLU A 17 12.57 -20.26 -2.02
N ARG A 18 12.91 -19.65 -3.16
CA ARG A 18 14.11 -18.78 -3.26
C ARG A 18 13.97 -17.52 -2.42
N LEU A 19 12.75 -16.94 -2.36
CA LEU A 19 12.48 -15.78 -1.51
C LEU A 19 12.45 -16.19 -0.05
N CYS A 20 11.89 -17.34 0.27
CA CYS A 20 11.89 -17.89 1.62
C CYS A 20 13.32 -18.12 2.12
N ASP A 21 14.17 -18.72 1.30
CA ASP A 21 15.60 -18.92 1.61
C ASP A 21 16.33 -17.58 1.81
N LEU A 22 16.09 -16.61 0.91
CA LEU A 22 16.70 -15.27 1.00
C LEU A 22 16.39 -14.57 2.31
N PHE A 23 15.16 -14.72 2.80
CA PHE A 23 14.71 -14.09 4.06
C PHE A 23 14.87 -15.01 5.29
N GLY A 24 15.37 -16.24 5.11
CA GLY A 24 15.57 -17.20 6.19
C GLY A 24 14.26 -17.70 6.81
N VAL A 25 13.18 -17.78 6.02
CA VAL A 25 11.87 -18.23 6.49
C VAL A 25 11.63 -19.68 6.05
N PRO A 26 11.53 -20.65 6.99
CA PRO A 26 11.23 -22.03 6.67
C PRO A 26 9.87 -22.20 6.01
N MET A 27 9.79 -22.91 4.90
CA MET A 27 8.55 -23.12 4.13
C MET A 27 7.46 -23.80 4.96
N GLU A 28 7.84 -24.71 5.85
CA GLU A 28 6.93 -25.43 6.74
C GLU A 28 6.21 -24.55 7.79
N CYS A 29 6.73 -23.33 8.01
CA CYS A 29 6.10 -22.36 8.90
C CYS A 29 4.99 -21.54 8.21
N LEU A 30 4.90 -21.62 6.88
CA LEU A 30 3.99 -20.79 6.11
C LEU A 30 2.61 -21.46 5.97
N PRO A 31 1.52 -20.69 6.17
CA PRO A 31 0.16 -21.21 6.01
C PRO A 31 -0.19 -21.42 4.54
N GLU A 32 -1.25 -22.17 4.29
CA GLU A 32 -1.83 -22.31 2.95
C GLU A 32 -2.29 -20.92 2.42
N ILE A 33 -1.94 -20.62 1.18
CA ILE A 33 -2.44 -19.42 0.50
C ILE A 33 -3.86 -19.70 -0.02
N ARG A 34 -4.80 -18.85 0.36
CA ARG A 34 -6.21 -18.94 -0.02
C ARG A 34 -6.71 -17.62 -0.60
N PRO A 35 -7.82 -17.63 -1.37
CA PRO A 35 -8.51 -16.39 -1.74
C PRO A 35 -8.83 -15.52 -0.53
N SER A 36 -9.02 -14.23 -0.74
CA SER A 36 -9.30 -13.26 0.33
C SER A 36 -10.66 -13.49 1.02
N THR A 37 -11.59 -14.15 0.32
CA THR A 37 -12.87 -14.60 0.87
C THR A 37 -12.98 -16.11 0.82
N GLY A 38 -13.71 -16.70 1.77
CA GLY A 38 -13.90 -18.14 1.87
C GLY A 38 -13.98 -18.61 3.32
N PRO A 39 -14.01 -19.91 3.56
CA PRO A 39 -14.06 -20.46 4.90
C PRO A 39 -12.67 -20.43 5.55
N PHE A 40 -12.46 -19.55 6.52
CA PHE A 40 -11.22 -19.46 7.32
C PHE A 40 -11.37 -20.08 8.71
N GLY A 41 -12.47 -20.80 8.94
CA GLY A 41 -12.80 -21.39 10.24
C GLY A 41 -13.84 -20.56 10.98
N GLU A 42 -13.85 -20.72 12.29
CA GLU A 42 -14.86 -20.14 13.18
C GLU A 42 -14.18 -19.60 14.45
N HIS A 43 -14.70 -18.50 14.97
CA HIS A 43 -14.33 -18.00 16.27
C HIS A 43 -15.58 -17.79 17.12
N ARG A 44 -15.69 -18.50 18.22
CA ARG A 44 -16.83 -18.44 19.17
C ARG A 44 -18.21 -18.60 18.50
N GLY A 45 -18.34 -19.55 17.57
CA GLY A 45 -19.57 -19.79 16.83
C GLY A 45 -19.82 -18.82 15.67
N VAL A 46 -18.90 -17.89 15.39
CA VAL A 46 -19.03 -16.94 14.28
C VAL A 46 -18.08 -17.35 13.17
N PRO A 47 -18.57 -17.63 11.94
CA PRO A 47 -17.72 -17.97 10.81
C PRO A 47 -16.78 -16.81 10.42
N VAL A 48 -15.51 -17.12 10.18
CA VAL A 48 -14.55 -16.19 9.58
C VAL A 48 -14.57 -16.41 8.08
N THR A 49 -15.07 -15.43 7.33
CA THR A 49 -15.34 -15.57 5.88
C THR A 49 -14.47 -14.70 5.00
N ALA A 50 -13.64 -13.84 5.58
CA ALA A 50 -12.70 -12.99 4.83
C ALA A 50 -11.42 -12.74 5.65
N SER A 51 -10.32 -12.60 4.94
CA SER A 51 -9.03 -12.19 5.51
C SER A 51 -8.31 -11.28 4.52
N LEU A 52 -8.13 -10.02 4.90
CA LEU A 52 -7.56 -9.00 4.03
C LEU A 52 -6.74 -8.01 4.86
N VAL A 53 -5.58 -7.60 4.35
CA VAL A 53 -4.75 -6.58 5.00
C VAL A 53 -5.40 -5.20 4.87
N ASP A 54 -5.13 -4.33 5.84
CA ASP A 54 -5.80 -3.03 6.02
C ASP A 54 -5.84 -2.13 4.77
N GLN A 55 -4.73 -2.02 4.04
CA GLN A 55 -4.65 -1.16 2.86
C GLN A 55 -5.53 -1.66 1.71
N GLN A 56 -5.56 -2.97 1.48
CA GLN A 56 -6.42 -3.61 0.49
C GLN A 56 -7.89 -3.62 0.94
N ALA A 57 -8.13 -3.82 2.23
CA ALA A 57 -9.47 -3.71 2.80
C ALA A 57 -10.04 -2.29 2.63
N ALA A 58 -9.22 -1.27 2.87
CA ALA A 58 -9.62 0.12 2.65
C ALA A 58 -9.85 0.42 1.15
N LEU A 59 -9.00 -0.11 0.25
CA LEU A 59 -9.19 0.03 -1.19
C LEU A 59 -10.56 -0.52 -1.63
N PHE A 60 -10.90 -1.73 -1.18
CA PHE A 60 -12.20 -2.35 -1.41
C PHE A 60 -13.34 -1.58 -0.76
N GLY A 61 -13.17 -1.17 0.50
CA GLY A 61 -14.18 -0.46 1.29
C GLY A 61 -14.52 0.93 0.75
N HIS A 62 -13.59 1.57 0.04
CA HIS A 62 -13.84 2.83 -0.67
C HIS A 62 -14.50 2.63 -2.05
N GLY A 63 -14.85 1.39 -2.41
CA GLY A 63 -15.51 1.08 -3.68
C GLY A 63 -14.61 1.14 -4.91
N CYS A 64 -13.29 1.11 -4.72
CA CYS A 64 -12.34 1.02 -5.83
C CYS A 64 -12.44 -0.37 -6.46
N ALA A 65 -13.11 -0.49 -7.60
CA ALA A 65 -13.37 -1.76 -8.28
C ALA A 65 -12.92 -1.77 -9.75
N ASN A 66 -12.80 -0.60 -10.37
CA ASN A 66 -12.46 -0.48 -11.78
C ASN A 66 -10.98 -0.19 -11.97
N VAL A 67 -10.44 -0.59 -13.10
CA VAL A 67 -9.07 -0.22 -13.49
C VAL A 67 -8.93 1.29 -13.50
N GLY A 68 -7.92 1.79 -12.81
CA GLY A 68 -7.66 3.21 -12.66
C GLY A 68 -8.29 3.86 -11.41
N ASP A 69 -9.16 3.15 -10.68
CA ASP A 69 -9.60 3.63 -9.35
C ASP A 69 -8.41 3.67 -8.41
N VAL A 70 -8.27 4.76 -7.69
CA VAL A 70 -7.13 5.01 -6.78
C VAL A 70 -7.63 5.39 -5.41
N LYS A 71 -7.02 4.79 -4.39
CA LYS A 71 -7.17 5.20 -2.99
C LYS A 71 -5.84 5.68 -2.45
N ILE A 72 -5.84 6.81 -1.76
CA ILE A 72 -4.66 7.33 -1.07
C ILE A 72 -4.94 7.34 0.43
N THR A 73 -4.03 6.75 1.21
CA THR A 73 -4.05 6.83 2.67
C THR A 73 -3.01 7.83 3.13
N PHE A 74 -3.45 8.85 3.87
CA PHE A 74 -2.56 9.79 4.52
C PHE A 74 -2.41 9.42 6.00
N GLY A 75 -1.19 9.09 6.38
CA GLY A 75 -0.75 8.83 7.74
C GLY A 75 0.61 9.48 7.98
N THR A 76 1.48 8.85 8.76
CA THR A 76 2.89 9.29 8.92
C THR A 76 3.56 9.48 7.57
N GLY A 77 3.44 8.48 6.69
CA GLY A 77 3.65 8.57 5.25
C GLY A 77 2.33 8.64 4.49
N ALA A 78 2.37 8.63 3.16
CA ALA A 78 1.19 8.47 2.33
C ALA A 78 1.38 7.32 1.34
N PHE A 79 0.32 6.52 1.14
CA PHE A 79 0.33 5.34 0.27
C PHE A 79 -0.83 5.40 -0.71
N ALA A 80 -0.49 5.32 -1.99
CA ALA A 80 -1.46 5.24 -3.07
C ALA A 80 -1.55 3.80 -3.59
N LEU A 81 -2.77 3.29 -3.71
CA LEU A 81 -3.06 2.02 -4.36
C LEU A 81 -4.01 2.27 -5.52
N ALA A 82 -3.64 1.79 -6.70
CA ALA A 82 -4.44 1.89 -7.92
C ALA A 82 -4.82 0.49 -8.40
N ILE A 83 -6.09 0.27 -8.76
CA ILE A 83 -6.54 -0.98 -9.36
C ILE A 83 -5.95 -1.12 -10.77
N ALA A 84 -5.25 -2.22 -11.00
CA ALA A 84 -4.63 -2.55 -12.29
C ALA A 84 -5.44 -3.58 -13.11
N GLY A 85 -6.46 -4.21 -12.50
CA GLY A 85 -7.33 -5.20 -13.15
C GLY A 85 -6.98 -6.64 -12.84
N GLY A 86 -7.46 -7.55 -13.69
CA GLY A 86 -7.30 -9.00 -13.52
C GLY A 86 -6.00 -9.58 -14.10
N GLU A 87 -5.19 -8.76 -14.75
CA GLU A 87 -3.92 -9.18 -15.31
C GLU A 87 -2.76 -8.60 -14.50
N ARG A 88 -1.73 -9.43 -14.28
CA ARG A 88 -0.53 -9.00 -13.57
C ARG A 88 0.21 -7.93 -14.38
N VAL A 89 0.51 -6.82 -13.72
CA VAL A 89 1.46 -5.84 -14.23
C VAL A 89 2.88 -6.32 -13.92
N HIS A 90 3.65 -6.64 -14.96
CA HIS A 90 5.05 -7.02 -14.81
C HIS A 90 5.92 -5.79 -14.57
N GLY A 91 6.80 -5.93 -13.59
CA GLY A 91 7.91 -5.07 -13.17
C GLY A 91 7.83 -3.61 -13.58
N SER A 92 7.66 -2.75 -12.62
CA SER A 92 7.62 -1.32 -12.86
C SER A 92 8.98 -0.78 -13.27
N ARG A 93 9.11 -0.28 -14.48
CA ARG A 93 10.22 0.57 -14.91
C ARG A 93 10.38 1.82 -14.02
N PHE A 94 9.37 2.10 -13.21
CA PHE A 94 9.22 3.33 -12.42
C PHE A 94 9.18 3.08 -10.92
N GLY A 95 9.65 1.92 -10.44
CA GLY A 95 9.71 1.64 -9.00
C GLY A 95 8.34 1.48 -8.31
N ILE A 96 7.23 1.41 -9.06
CA ILE A 96 5.91 1.13 -8.51
C ILE A 96 5.80 -0.38 -8.23
N VAL A 97 5.23 -0.76 -7.09
CA VAL A 97 5.19 -2.14 -6.63
C VAL A 97 3.86 -2.80 -7.01
N PRO A 98 3.86 -3.86 -7.82
CA PRO A 98 2.65 -4.64 -8.06
C PRO A 98 2.34 -5.52 -6.85
N ALA A 99 1.05 -5.66 -6.54
CA ALA A 99 0.53 -6.51 -5.48
C ALA A 99 -0.81 -7.12 -5.87
N VAL A 100 -1.23 -8.17 -5.17
CA VAL A 100 -2.63 -8.61 -5.23
C VAL A 100 -3.48 -7.66 -4.39
N ALA A 101 -4.49 -7.07 -5.01
CA ALA A 101 -5.49 -6.28 -4.28
C ALA A 101 -6.38 -7.22 -3.45
N TRP A 102 -7.06 -8.15 -4.09
CA TRP A 102 -7.83 -9.24 -3.48
C TRP A 102 -8.13 -10.33 -4.50
N GLN A 103 -8.60 -11.45 -4.00
CA GLN A 103 -9.23 -12.50 -4.79
C GLN A 103 -10.46 -12.99 -4.04
N GLN A 104 -11.64 -12.83 -4.62
CA GLN A 104 -12.84 -13.43 -4.06
C GLN A 104 -12.89 -14.93 -4.36
N LEU A 105 -13.59 -15.68 -3.53
CA LEU A 105 -13.77 -17.12 -3.72
C LEU A 105 -14.37 -17.41 -5.10
N ARG A 106 -13.72 -18.28 -5.89
CA ARG A 106 -14.09 -18.66 -7.26
C ARG A 106 -13.94 -17.55 -8.31
N ASP A 107 -13.30 -16.44 -7.96
CA ASP A 107 -13.05 -15.34 -8.86
C ASP A 107 -11.57 -15.25 -9.26
N LYS A 108 -11.28 -14.45 -10.27
CA LYS A 108 -9.89 -14.13 -10.65
C LYS A 108 -9.30 -13.13 -9.66
N PRO A 109 -7.97 -13.15 -9.46
CA PRO A 109 -7.32 -12.14 -8.65
C PRO A 109 -7.44 -10.75 -9.30
N HIS A 110 -7.63 -9.74 -8.47
CA HIS A 110 -7.45 -8.35 -8.84
C HIS A 110 -6.07 -7.89 -8.40
N PHE A 111 -5.36 -7.23 -9.31
CA PHE A 111 -4.06 -6.65 -9.02
C PHE A 111 -4.17 -5.17 -8.74
N ALA A 112 -3.26 -4.67 -7.94
CA ALA A 112 -3.06 -3.25 -7.69
C ALA A 112 -1.61 -2.86 -7.89
N LEU A 113 -1.39 -1.60 -8.18
CA LEU A 113 -0.09 -0.94 -8.16
C LEU A 113 -0.02 -0.07 -6.90
N GLU A 114 1.09 -0.17 -6.19
CA GLU A 114 1.32 0.56 -4.95
C GLU A 114 2.52 1.47 -5.09
N GLY A 115 2.35 2.69 -4.62
CA GLY A 115 3.43 3.66 -4.43
C GLY A 115 3.19 4.47 -3.18
N GLY A 116 4.24 5.11 -2.67
CA GLY A 116 4.09 5.90 -1.46
C GLY A 116 5.26 6.83 -1.21
N VAL A 117 5.07 7.70 -0.24
CA VAL A 117 6.09 8.58 0.32
C VAL A 117 6.23 8.31 1.81
N TYR A 118 7.47 8.37 2.31
CA TYR A 118 7.73 8.10 3.73
C TYR A 118 7.22 9.20 4.65
N ASN A 119 7.20 10.43 4.16
CA ASN A 119 6.87 11.61 4.96
C ASN A 119 5.65 12.33 4.39
N ALA A 120 4.53 12.26 5.10
CA ALA A 120 3.32 13.02 4.84
C ALA A 120 2.94 13.81 6.10
N ALA A 121 2.16 13.24 7.04
CA ALA A 121 1.88 13.92 8.29
C ALA A 121 3.15 14.14 9.14
N SER A 122 4.16 13.28 9.02
CA SER A 122 5.46 13.50 9.65
C SER A 122 6.16 14.78 9.17
N ALA A 123 6.04 15.12 7.89
CA ALA A 123 6.58 16.37 7.34
C ALA A 123 5.82 17.60 7.89
N VAL A 124 4.50 17.48 8.04
CA VAL A 124 3.67 18.53 8.68
C VAL A 124 4.09 18.73 10.14
N ASN A 125 4.27 17.62 10.89
CA ASN A 125 4.73 17.68 12.27
C ASN A 125 6.14 18.29 12.38
N TRP A 126 7.04 17.94 11.48
CA TRP A 126 8.36 18.53 11.39
C TRP A 126 8.30 20.05 11.15
N ALA A 127 7.46 20.51 10.22
CA ALA A 127 7.24 21.93 9.96
C ALA A 127 6.74 22.68 11.21
N LYS A 128 5.83 22.05 11.98
CA LYS A 128 5.38 22.58 13.26
C LYS A 128 6.50 22.67 14.28
N GLN A 129 7.37 21.66 14.39
CA GLN A 129 8.53 21.68 15.29
C GLN A 129 9.53 22.77 14.94
N LEU A 130 9.63 23.14 13.66
CA LEU A 130 10.41 24.29 13.21
C LEU A 130 9.78 25.65 13.51
N GLY A 131 8.55 25.67 14.05
CA GLY A 131 7.82 26.90 14.35
C GLY A 131 7.21 27.61 13.14
N LEU A 132 7.04 26.88 12.01
CA LEU A 132 6.40 27.45 10.81
C LEU A 132 4.91 27.68 10.99
N PHE A 133 4.29 27.01 11.94
CA PHE A 133 2.94 27.23 12.44
C PHE A 133 2.81 26.68 13.87
N THR A 134 1.80 27.10 14.62
CA THR A 134 1.58 26.69 16.02
C THR A 134 0.35 25.80 16.17
N ASP A 135 -0.70 26.04 15.39
CA ASP A 135 -1.93 25.26 15.41
C ASP A 135 -2.19 24.61 14.03
N TYR A 136 -2.64 23.36 14.04
CA TYR A 136 -3.01 22.66 12.79
C TYR A 136 -4.17 23.31 12.05
N ALA A 137 -5.02 24.06 12.74
CA ALA A 137 -6.09 24.86 12.10
C ALA A 137 -5.54 25.89 11.12
N GLU A 138 -4.33 26.40 11.34
CA GLU A 138 -3.67 27.34 10.43
C GLU A 138 -3.43 26.74 9.03
N ILE A 139 -3.22 25.41 8.95
CA ILE A 139 -3.00 24.71 7.67
C ILE A 139 -4.28 24.71 6.82
N SER A 140 -5.45 24.70 7.46
CA SER A 140 -6.74 24.71 6.78
C SER A 140 -7.14 26.12 6.32
N ALA A 141 -6.47 27.15 6.83
CA ALA A 141 -6.78 28.56 6.60
C ALA A 141 -5.95 29.20 5.49
N PHE A 142 -5.27 28.41 4.64
CA PHE A 142 -4.51 28.98 3.53
C PHE A 142 -5.46 29.59 2.49
N GLU A 143 -5.44 30.92 2.40
CA GLU A 143 -6.20 31.70 1.42
C GLU A 143 -5.43 31.91 0.11
N LYS A 144 -4.13 31.61 0.12
CA LYS A 144 -3.23 31.84 -1.04
C LYS A 144 -3.08 30.57 -1.85
N ASP A 145 -2.86 30.74 -3.14
CA ASP A 145 -2.52 29.63 -4.04
C ASP A 145 -1.34 28.80 -3.50
N PRO A 146 -1.36 27.47 -3.69
CA PRO A 146 -0.27 26.60 -3.32
C PRO A 146 1.08 27.11 -3.86
N ALA A 147 2.12 26.98 -3.07
CA ALA A 147 3.45 27.49 -3.41
C ALA A 147 4.00 26.92 -4.74
N ILE A 148 3.61 25.70 -5.10
CA ILE A 148 3.98 25.05 -6.36
C ILE A 148 3.45 25.83 -7.58
N LEU A 149 2.33 26.52 -7.48
CA LEU A 149 1.80 27.39 -8.54
C LEU A 149 2.57 28.71 -8.64
N ARG A 150 3.53 28.94 -7.75
CA ARG A 150 4.43 30.09 -7.69
C ARG A 150 5.89 29.67 -7.88
N ASP A 151 6.11 28.56 -8.57
CA ASP A 151 7.43 27.97 -8.86
C ASP A 151 8.25 27.61 -7.59
N LEU A 152 7.59 27.38 -6.46
CA LEU A 152 8.23 26.95 -5.23
C LEU A 152 7.77 25.52 -4.91
N ALA A 153 8.70 24.56 -5.00
CA ALA A 153 8.48 23.17 -4.64
C ALA A 153 9.32 22.79 -3.41
N PHE A 154 8.70 22.06 -2.49
CA PHE A 154 9.38 21.44 -1.37
C PHE A 154 9.13 19.92 -1.40
N VAL A 155 10.22 19.15 -1.44
CA VAL A 155 10.18 17.69 -1.39
C VAL A 155 10.56 17.24 0.02
N PRO A 156 9.61 16.78 0.84
CA PRO A 156 9.87 16.38 2.22
C PRO A 156 10.53 14.99 2.31
N ALA A 157 11.76 14.87 1.81
CA ALA A 157 12.53 13.62 1.82
C ALA A 157 13.28 13.42 3.16
N LEU A 158 12.62 13.67 4.29
CA LEU A 158 13.23 13.64 5.63
C LEU A 158 13.76 12.27 6.03
N SER A 159 13.23 11.20 5.42
CA SER A 159 13.65 9.80 5.62
C SER A 159 14.07 9.15 4.30
N GLY A 160 14.45 9.95 3.31
CA GLY A 160 14.73 9.53 1.94
C GLY A 160 13.49 9.56 1.04
N LEU A 161 13.69 9.21 -0.21
CA LEU A 161 12.67 9.12 -1.24
C LEU A 161 12.15 7.67 -1.33
N ALA A 162 10.83 7.48 -1.18
CA ALA A 162 10.22 6.19 -1.43
C ALA A 162 9.92 6.00 -2.92
N CYS A 163 8.72 5.54 -3.27
CA CYS A 163 8.33 5.36 -4.66
C CYS A 163 8.39 6.71 -5.43
N PRO A 164 8.92 6.73 -6.65
CA PRO A 164 9.47 5.61 -7.42
C PRO A 164 10.99 5.41 -7.25
N HIS A 165 11.66 6.23 -6.47
CA HIS A 165 13.12 6.29 -6.41
C HIS A 165 13.75 5.23 -5.52
N TRP A 166 13.11 4.90 -4.39
CA TRP A 166 13.59 3.96 -3.37
C TRP A 166 15.00 4.28 -2.86
N ASP A 167 15.29 5.57 -2.75
CA ASP A 167 16.57 6.12 -2.31
C ASP A 167 16.47 6.65 -0.88
N ARG A 168 17.34 6.16 -0.01
CA ARG A 168 17.43 6.56 1.41
C ARG A 168 18.70 7.32 1.75
N SER A 169 19.54 7.63 0.75
CA SER A 169 20.76 8.40 0.97
C SER A 169 20.48 9.88 1.23
#